data_508d9d6e4103a11123479695f20c2d39
#
_entry.id   508d9d6e4103a11123479695f20c2d39
#
_cell.length_a   1.000
_cell.length_b   1.000
_cell.length_c   1.000
_cell.angle_alpha   90.00
_cell.angle_beta   90.00
_cell.angle_gamma   90.00
#
_symmetry.space_group_name_H-M   'P 1'
#
loop_
_entity.id
_entity.type
_entity.pdbx_description
1 polymer ?
#
loop_
_entity_poly.entity_id
_entity_poly.type
_entity_poly.pdbx_seq_one_letter_code
_entity_poly.pdbx_strand_id
1 'polypeptide(L)'
;YTKTRIILMNGTEFEAVWFSHQFSRHCNNNDIRRELAAMRYIEQQQQKRVSNLKPINETILETTIGYEQLAVDLTSILAKEEKDPCVKKALDFALLEDFDHLYRYANLLEMEHHIYADKLVGKYTEIMPARPTIAEHRYPCDNIKPFINNKTADPLTKLHVNIITAAEQQTMNYYMNVSSFYTSEIGR
;
A
#
# COMPACT_ATOMS: atom_id res chain seq x y z
N TYR A 1 13.14 -3.85 -7.57
CA TYR A 1 13.57 -3.13 -6.35
C TYR A 1 13.44 -1.60 -6.47
N THR A 2 13.86 -1.00 -7.59
CA THR A 2 13.69 0.45 -7.83
C THR A 2 12.22 0.84 -7.95
N LYS A 3 11.42 0.06 -8.69
CA LYS A 3 9.97 0.28 -8.83
C LYS A 3 9.26 0.26 -7.47
N THR A 4 9.57 -0.73 -6.63
CA THR A 4 9.03 -0.84 -5.27
C THR A 4 9.30 0.41 -4.43
N ARG A 5 10.52 0.96 -4.51
CA ARG A 5 10.87 2.20 -3.82
C ARG A 5 10.11 3.42 -4.35
N ILE A 6 9.91 3.52 -5.66
CA ILE A 6 9.13 4.60 -6.27
C ILE A 6 7.68 4.52 -5.80
N ILE A 7 7.08 3.34 -5.78
CA ILE A 7 5.72 3.13 -5.28
C ILE A 7 5.61 3.54 -3.81
N LEU A 8 6.54 3.08 -2.96
CA LEU A 8 6.56 3.42 -1.54
C LEU A 8 6.68 4.94 -1.31
N MET A 9 7.61 5.60 -2.00
CA MET A 9 7.76 7.05 -1.90
C MET A 9 6.49 7.78 -2.34
N ASN A 10 5.88 7.34 -3.44
CA ASN A 10 4.64 7.92 -3.91
C ASN A 10 3.49 7.74 -2.89
N GLY A 11 3.45 6.61 -2.19
CA GLY A 11 2.51 6.35 -1.10
C GLY A 11 2.73 7.29 0.09
N THR A 12 3.98 7.47 0.49
CA THR A 12 4.35 8.37 1.59
C THR A 12 3.94 9.82 1.30
N GLU A 13 4.22 10.33 0.10
CA GLU A 13 3.82 11.68 -0.30
C GLU A 13 2.29 11.83 -0.37
N PHE A 14 1.59 10.81 -0.85
CA PHE A 14 0.12 10.80 -0.87
C PHE A 14 -0.47 10.87 0.54
N GLU A 15 0.06 10.07 1.46
CA GLU A 15 -0.39 10.06 2.86
C GLU A 15 -0.13 11.40 3.55
N ALA A 16 1.02 12.03 3.30
CA ALA A 16 1.34 13.34 3.83
C ALA A 16 0.34 14.41 3.37
N VAL A 17 -0.06 14.39 2.10
CA VAL A 17 -1.11 15.27 1.55
C VAL A 17 -2.44 15.03 2.25
N TRP A 18 -2.84 13.77 2.38
CA TRP A 18 -4.11 13.38 3.02
C TRP A 18 -4.15 13.77 4.50
N PHE A 19 -3.10 13.45 5.24
CA PHE A 19 -2.95 13.81 6.66
C PHE A 19 -3.05 15.32 6.86
N SER A 20 -2.28 16.10 6.10
CA SER A 20 -2.29 17.57 6.20
C SER A 20 -3.67 18.15 5.90
N HIS A 21 -4.42 17.56 4.95
CA HIS A 21 -5.78 17.98 4.64
C HIS A 21 -6.74 17.70 5.80
N GLN A 22 -6.75 16.49 6.33
CA GLN A 22 -7.63 16.10 7.44
C GLN A 22 -7.30 16.89 8.71
N PHE A 23 -6.02 17.01 9.06
CA PHE A 23 -5.61 17.77 10.24
C PHE A 23 -6.01 19.24 10.15
N SER A 24 -5.86 19.87 8.97
CA SER A 24 -6.26 21.27 8.78
C SER A 24 -7.74 21.49 8.99
N ARG A 25 -8.61 20.53 8.67
CA ARG A 25 -10.06 20.63 8.88
C ARG A 25 -10.45 20.64 10.35
N HIS A 26 -9.67 19.98 11.20
CA HIS A 26 -9.93 19.87 12.65
C HIS A 26 -9.10 20.86 13.49
N CYS A 27 -8.21 21.63 12.86
CA CYS A 27 -7.37 22.61 13.55
C CYS A 27 -8.10 23.95 13.66
N ASN A 28 -8.24 24.48 14.88
CA ASN A 28 -8.88 25.77 15.13
C ASN A 28 -7.94 26.97 14.99
N ASN A 29 -6.62 26.75 14.81
CA ASN A 29 -5.62 27.79 14.64
C ASN A 29 -5.41 28.10 13.14
N ASN A 30 -5.71 29.33 12.73
CA ASN A 30 -5.61 29.75 11.34
C ASN A 30 -4.17 29.83 10.81
N ASP A 31 -3.20 30.09 11.66
CA ASP A 31 -1.79 30.13 11.25
C ASP A 31 -1.30 28.70 10.94
N ILE A 32 -1.60 27.76 11.83
CA ILE A 32 -1.31 26.34 11.58
C ILE A 32 -2.04 25.84 10.32
N ARG A 33 -3.29 26.24 10.10
CA ARG A 33 -4.02 25.86 8.87
C ARG A 33 -3.36 26.36 7.61
N ARG A 34 -2.82 27.58 7.62
CA ARG A 34 -2.06 28.14 6.48
C ARG A 34 -0.78 27.38 6.22
N GLU A 35 -0.01 27.07 7.27
CA GLU A 35 1.21 26.27 7.14
C GLU A 35 0.92 24.87 6.60
N LEU A 36 -0.10 24.20 7.12
CA LEU A 36 -0.51 22.89 6.62
C LEU A 36 -0.97 22.93 5.15
N ALA A 37 -1.63 24.00 4.72
CA ALA A 37 -2.01 24.18 3.32
C ALA A 37 -0.77 24.39 2.42
N ALA A 38 0.21 25.16 2.87
CA ALA A 38 1.46 25.37 2.16
C ALA A 38 2.26 24.05 2.05
N MET A 39 2.41 23.32 3.14
CA MET A 39 3.07 22.00 3.15
C MET A 39 2.36 21.02 2.21
N ARG A 40 1.04 20.89 2.29
CA ARG A 40 0.27 20.05 1.40
C ARG A 40 0.51 20.33 -0.07
N TYR A 41 0.65 21.60 -0.45
CA TYR A 41 0.97 21.97 -1.83
C TYR A 41 2.35 21.45 -2.24
N ILE A 42 3.35 21.56 -1.36
CA ILE A 42 4.71 21.06 -1.59
C ILE A 42 4.68 19.53 -1.76
N GLU A 43 4.03 18.80 -0.85
CA GLU A 43 3.89 17.34 -0.90
C GLU A 43 3.21 16.88 -2.20
N GLN A 44 2.18 17.58 -2.65
CA GLN A 44 1.55 17.29 -3.96
C GLN A 44 2.52 17.47 -5.14
N GLN A 45 3.40 18.47 -5.11
CA GLN A 45 4.41 18.64 -6.15
C GLN A 45 5.47 17.53 -6.10
N GLN A 46 5.87 17.11 -4.91
CA GLN A 46 6.79 16.00 -4.71
C GLN A 46 6.16 14.69 -5.23
N GLN A 47 4.91 14.40 -4.85
CA GLN A 47 4.17 13.23 -5.32
C GLN A 47 4.11 13.18 -6.85
N LYS A 48 3.78 14.30 -7.52
CA LYS A 48 3.76 14.37 -8.98
C LYS A 48 5.12 14.03 -9.60
N ARG A 49 6.21 14.52 -9.01
CA ARG A 49 7.57 14.22 -9.48
C ARG A 49 7.92 12.76 -9.32
N VAL A 50 7.61 12.18 -8.17
CA VAL A 50 7.84 10.74 -7.91
C VAL A 50 6.98 9.89 -8.84
N SER A 51 5.71 10.26 -9.04
CA SER A 51 4.80 9.55 -9.97
C SER A 51 5.33 9.51 -11.41
N ASN A 52 6.02 10.57 -11.85
CA ASN A 52 6.62 10.61 -13.19
C ASN A 52 7.82 9.65 -13.37
N LEU A 53 8.30 9.04 -12.29
CA LEU A 53 9.34 8.00 -12.35
C LEU A 53 8.77 6.61 -12.63
N LYS A 54 7.44 6.45 -12.59
CA LYS A 54 6.80 5.18 -12.93
C LYS A 54 6.90 4.94 -14.45
N PRO A 55 7.11 3.69 -14.87
CA PRO A 55 7.10 3.35 -16.29
C PRO A 55 5.76 3.72 -16.95
N ILE A 56 5.82 4.40 -18.09
CA ILE A 56 4.61 4.88 -18.80
C ILE A 56 3.99 3.81 -19.71
N ASN A 57 4.71 2.73 -19.96
CA ASN A 57 4.31 1.64 -20.86
C ASN A 57 3.83 0.38 -20.12
N GLU A 58 3.67 0.46 -18.82
CA GLU A 58 3.09 -0.64 -18.04
C GLU A 58 1.58 -0.68 -18.19
N THR A 59 1.04 -1.88 -18.31
CA THR A 59 -0.39 -2.14 -18.18
C THR A 59 -0.87 -1.92 -16.75
N ILE A 60 -2.17 -1.82 -16.55
CA ILE A 60 -2.76 -1.71 -15.21
C ILE A 60 -2.38 -2.93 -14.36
N LEU A 61 -2.44 -4.15 -14.92
CA LEU A 61 -2.07 -5.37 -14.19
C LEU A 61 -0.59 -5.42 -13.81
N GLU A 62 0.31 -5.03 -14.72
CA GLU A 62 1.75 -4.94 -14.40
C GLU A 62 2.03 -3.92 -13.28
N THR A 63 1.34 -2.79 -13.30
CA THR A 63 1.44 -1.80 -12.23
C THR A 63 0.88 -2.36 -10.92
N THR A 64 -0.28 -3.01 -10.96
CA THR A 64 -0.92 -3.64 -9.78
C THR A 64 0.00 -4.67 -9.13
N ILE A 65 0.60 -5.55 -9.90
CA ILE A 65 1.60 -6.52 -9.38
C ILE A 65 2.76 -5.81 -8.68
N GLY A 66 3.16 -4.64 -9.17
CA GLY A 66 4.16 -3.82 -8.48
C GLY A 66 3.72 -3.31 -7.11
N TYR A 67 2.44 -2.98 -6.93
CA TYR A 67 1.87 -2.60 -5.64
C TYR A 67 1.80 -3.79 -4.68
N GLU A 68 1.27 -4.91 -5.13
CA GLU A 68 1.16 -6.12 -4.30
C GLU A 68 2.54 -6.68 -3.92
N GLN A 69 3.52 -6.57 -4.83
CA GLN A 69 4.90 -6.92 -4.54
C GLN A 69 5.49 -6.02 -3.43
N LEU A 70 5.20 -4.73 -3.48
CA LEU A 70 5.60 -3.82 -2.40
C LEU A 70 4.94 -4.22 -1.08
N ALA A 71 3.65 -4.53 -1.10
CA ALA A 71 2.91 -4.95 0.09
C ALA A 71 3.57 -6.17 0.73
N VAL A 72 3.81 -7.24 -0.03
CA VAL A 72 4.51 -8.45 0.45
C VAL A 72 5.89 -8.13 1.02
N ASP A 73 6.74 -7.40 0.28
CA ASP A 73 8.10 -7.09 0.71
C ASP A 73 8.10 -6.23 1.98
N LEU A 74 7.24 -5.22 2.05
CA LEU A 74 7.16 -4.30 3.18
C LEU A 74 6.61 -4.99 4.41
N THR A 75 5.44 -5.64 4.29
CA THR A 75 4.76 -6.29 5.41
C THR A 75 5.62 -7.41 5.99
N SER A 76 6.37 -8.15 5.15
CA SER A 76 7.28 -9.20 5.62
C SER A 76 8.42 -8.66 6.50
N ILE A 77 8.99 -7.51 6.12
CA ILE A 77 10.04 -6.86 6.91
C ILE A 77 9.46 -6.34 8.23
N LEU A 78 8.34 -5.62 8.16
CA LEU A 78 7.72 -5.05 9.35
C LEU A 78 7.27 -6.13 10.34
N ALA A 79 6.65 -7.22 9.85
CA ALA A 79 6.24 -8.34 10.68
C ALA A 79 7.43 -9.05 11.35
N LYS A 80 8.57 -9.14 10.66
CA LYS A 80 9.79 -9.73 11.22
C LYS A 80 10.40 -8.88 12.33
N GLU A 81 10.37 -7.56 12.19
CA GLU A 81 11.00 -6.62 13.11
C GLU A 81 10.08 -6.22 14.28
N GLU A 82 8.75 -6.38 14.12
CA GLU A 82 7.77 -5.95 15.12
C GLU A 82 7.86 -6.79 16.40
N LYS A 83 7.86 -6.09 17.53
CA LYS A 83 7.97 -6.69 18.87
C LYS A 83 6.66 -6.73 19.64
N ASP A 84 5.73 -5.81 19.33
CA ASP A 84 4.40 -5.86 19.94
C ASP A 84 3.63 -7.06 19.36
N PRO A 85 3.20 -8.02 20.19
CA PRO A 85 2.58 -9.25 19.72
C PRO A 85 1.22 -9.03 19.03
N CYS A 86 0.49 -7.98 19.40
CA CYS A 86 -0.80 -7.67 18.77
C CYS A 86 -0.58 -7.08 17.38
N VAL A 87 0.36 -6.15 17.25
CA VAL A 87 0.72 -5.55 15.96
C VAL A 87 1.37 -6.57 15.06
N LYS A 88 2.29 -7.39 15.59
CA LYS A 88 2.89 -8.49 14.83
C LYS A 88 1.85 -9.43 14.26
N LYS A 89 0.86 -9.84 15.05
CA LYS A 89 -0.23 -10.70 14.57
C LYS A 89 -1.05 -10.06 13.46
N ALA A 90 -1.29 -8.74 13.54
CA ALA A 90 -1.98 -8.01 12.50
C ALA A 90 -1.14 -7.95 11.20
N LEU A 91 0.16 -7.71 11.31
CA LEU A 91 1.08 -7.73 10.17
C LEU A 91 1.23 -9.13 9.56
N ASP A 92 1.33 -10.18 10.37
CA ASP A 92 1.38 -11.57 9.89
C ASP A 92 0.09 -11.93 9.12
N PHE A 93 -1.06 -11.42 9.55
CA PHE A 93 -2.33 -11.58 8.83
C PHE A 93 -2.32 -10.80 7.51
N ALA A 94 -1.96 -9.52 7.55
CA ALA A 94 -1.88 -8.68 6.35
C ALA A 94 -0.94 -9.30 5.30
N LEU A 95 0.20 -9.85 5.74
CA LEU A 95 1.14 -10.52 4.84
C LEU A 95 0.52 -11.71 4.09
N LEU A 96 -0.36 -12.47 4.75
CA LEU A 96 -1.07 -13.58 4.09
C LEU A 96 -2.06 -13.07 3.03
N GLU A 97 -2.74 -11.97 3.31
CA GLU A 97 -3.65 -11.33 2.35
C GLU A 97 -2.86 -10.72 1.17
N ASP A 98 -1.73 -10.05 1.44
CA ASP A 98 -0.85 -9.50 0.41
C ASP A 98 -0.35 -10.57 -0.56
N PHE A 99 0.02 -11.76 -0.05
CA PHE A 99 0.37 -12.91 -0.89
C PHE A 99 -0.81 -13.39 -1.74
N ASP A 100 -2.01 -13.48 -1.17
CA ASP A 100 -3.21 -13.86 -1.93
C ASP A 100 -3.47 -12.87 -3.07
N HIS A 101 -3.39 -11.58 -2.80
CA HIS A 101 -3.56 -10.53 -3.81
C HIS A 101 -2.50 -10.66 -4.92
N LEU A 102 -1.24 -10.78 -4.56
CA LEU A 102 -0.15 -10.93 -5.53
C LEU A 102 -0.40 -12.11 -6.48
N TYR A 103 -0.79 -13.27 -5.94
CA TYR A 103 -1.06 -14.46 -6.76
C TYR A 103 -2.29 -14.31 -7.64
N ARG A 104 -3.35 -13.67 -7.18
CA ARG A 104 -4.54 -13.41 -7.98
C ARG A 104 -4.19 -12.53 -9.18
N TYR A 105 -3.48 -11.45 -8.97
CA TYR A 105 -3.09 -10.56 -10.06
C TYR A 105 -2.03 -11.18 -10.98
N ALA A 106 -1.16 -12.02 -10.48
CA ALA A 106 -0.24 -12.81 -11.29
C ALA A 106 -1.00 -13.74 -12.25
N ASN A 107 -2.03 -14.43 -11.76
CA ASN A 107 -2.87 -15.29 -12.59
C ASN A 107 -3.66 -14.46 -13.64
N LEU A 108 -4.21 -13.31 -13.27
CA LEU A 108 -4.92 -12.43 -14.19
C LEU A 108 -4.00 -11.89 -15.29
N LEU A 109 -2.75 -11.55 -14.95
CA LEU A 109 -1.75 -11.11 -15.93
C LEU A 109 -1.43 -12.21 -16.95
N GLU A 110 -1.30 -13.45 -16.50
CA GLU A 110 -1.09 -14.59 -17.41
C GLU A 110 -2.30 -14.82 -18.30
N MET A 111 -3.51 -14.77 -17.74
CA MET A 111 -4.75 -14.99 -18.48
C MET A 111 -5.01 -13.91 -19.54
N GLU A 112 -4.77 -12.63 -19.21
CA GLU A 112 -5.11 -11.51 -20.09
C GLU A 112 -3.99 -11.13 -21.07
N HIS A 113 -2.74 -11.23 -20.61
CA HIS A 113 -1.59 -10.72 -21.39
C HIS A 113 -0.58 -11.79 -21.75
N HIS A 114 -0.75 -13.03 -21.31
CA HIS A 114 0.19 -14.14 -21.50
C HIS A 114 1.60 -13.81 -20.99
N ILE A 115 1.67 -13.02 -19.91
CA ILE A 115 2.91 -12.62 -19.23
C ILE A 115 2.97 -13.30 -17.86
N TYR A 116 4.07 -13.99 -17.61
CA TYR A 116 4.33 -14.57 -16.29
C TYR A 116 4.87 -13.49 -15.34
N ALA A 117 4.29 -13.39 -14.16
CA ALA A 117 4.64 -12.37 -13.18
C ALA A 117 6.10 -12.43 -12.68
N ASP A 118 6.72 -13.61 -12.71
CA ASP A 118 8.14 -13.80 -12.39
C ASP A 118 9.10 -12.98 -13.24
N LYS A 119 8.67 -12.57 -14.44
CA LYS A 119 9.42 -11.65 -15.30
C LYS A 119 9.38 -10.20 -14.85
N LEU A 120 8.38 -9.84 -14.06
CA LEU A 120 8.14 -8.47 -13.59
C LEU A 120 8.72 -8.22 -12.21
N VAL A 121 8.71 -9.23 -11.36
CA VAL A 121 9.22 -9.15 -9.99
C VAL A 121 10.71 -9.42 -9.94
N GLY A 122 11.41 -8.73 -9.06
CA GLY A 122 12.87 -8.82 -8.98
C GLY A 122 13.35 -10.16 -8.44
N LYS A 123 14.65 -10.44 -8.64
CA LYS A 123 15.36 -11.65 -8.22
C LYS A 123 15.21 -12.03 -6.73
N TYR A 124 14.85 -11.07 -5.92
CA TYR A 124 14.83 -11.20 -4.46
C TYR A 124 13.43 -11.44 -3.90
N THR A 125 12.46 -11.60 -4.79
CA THR A 125 11.10 -11.90 -4.41
C THR A 125 10.89 -13.39 -4.52
N GLU A 126 10.58 -14.02 -3.41
CA GLU A 126 10.11 -15.39 -3.40
C GLU A 126 8.64 -15.42 -3.82
N ILE A 127 8.40 -15.68 -5.10
CA ILE A 127 7.07 -16.08 -5.55
C ILE A 127 6.93 -17.55 -5.21
N MET A 128 6.17 -17.83 -4.18
CA MET A 128 5.78 -19.21 -3.91
C MET A 128 4.78 -19.67 -4.98
N PRO A 129 4.77 -20.98 -5.33
CA PRO A 129 3.78 -21.50 -6.27
C PRO A 129 2.38 -21.11 -5.83
N ALA A 130 1.58 -20.61 -6.75
CA ALA A 130 0.22 -20.16 -6.48
C ALA A 130 -0.56 -21.22 -5.71
N ARG A 131 -1.05 -20.87 -4.56
CA ARG A 131 -2.08 -21.63 -3.85
C ARG A 131 -3.40 -20.94 -4.13
N PRO A 132 -4.43 -21.67 -4.54
CA PRO A 132 -5.76 -21.09 -4.58
C PRO A 132 -6.15 -20.77 -3.14
N THR A 133 -6.01 -19.51 -2.78
CA THR A 133 -6.52 -18.99 -1.52
C THR A 133 -7.87 -18.38 -1.82
N ILE A 134 -8.86 -18.77 -1.08
CA ILE A 134 -10.13 -18.09 -1.03
C ILE A 134 -9.99 -17.11 0.12
N ALA A 135 -9.73 -15.84 -0.19
CA ALA A 135 -9.84 -14.80 0.81
C ALA A 135 -11.32 -14.61 1.10
N GLU A 136 -11.80 -15.33 2.10
CA GLU A 136 -13.05 -14.96 2.74
C GLU A 136 -12.78 -13.76 3.64
N HIS A 137 -13.79 -12.90 3.82
CA HIS A 137 -13.71 -11.81 4.78
C HIS A 137 -13.46 -12.35 6.17
N ARG A 138 -12.23 -12.39 6.60
CA ARG A 138 -11.81 -12.99 7.87
C ARG A 138 -12.04 -12.08 9.06
N TYR A 139 -12.22 -10.77 8.80
CA TYR A 139 -12.53 -9.77 9.82
C TYR A 139 -13.72 -8.94 9.38
N PRO A 140 -14.82 -8.95 10.13
CA PRO A 140 -15.87 -7.96 9.95
C PRO A 140 -15.28 -6.58 10.29
N CYS A 141 -15.31 -5.67 9.33
CA CYS A 141 -14.76 -4.31 9.46
C CYS A 141 -15.32 -3.55 10.68
N ASP A 142 -16.52 -3.90 11.12
CA ASP A 142 -17.24 -3.24 12.19
C ASP A 142 -16.69 -3.50 13.61
N ASN A 143 -15.78 -4.46 13.75
CA ASN A 143 -15.26 -4.90 15.06
C ASN A 143 -13.78 -4.59 15.27
N ILE A 144 -13.16 -3.80 14.40
CA ILE A 144 -11.76 -3.42 14.56
C ILE A 144 -11.65 -2.39 15.70
N LYS A 145 -11.08 -2.84 16.82
CA LYS A 145 -10.78 -1.97 17.96
C LYS A 145 -9.31 -1.53 17.89
N PRO A 146 -9.00 -0.29 18.30
CA PRO A 146 -7.60 0.12 18.44
C PRO A 146 -6.86 -0.80 19.41
N PHE A 147 -5.79 -1.43 18.95
CA PHE A 147 -4.99 -2.33 19.78
C PHE A 147 -3.84 -1.62 20.50
N ILE A 148 -3.47 -0.43 20.02
CA ILE A 148 -2.28 0.27 20.48
C ILE A 148 -2.66 1.45 21.36
N ASN A 149 -2.10 1.50 22.56
CA ASN A 149 -2.14 2.69 23.38
C ASN A 149 -1.03 3.64 22.90
N ASN A 150 -1.39 4.74 22.27
CA ASN A 150 -0.44 5.71 21.72
C ASN A 150 0.53 6.30 22.76
N LYS A 151 0.17 6.29 24.06
CA LYS A 151 1.04 6.80 25.14
C LYS A 151 2.13 5.81 25.54
N THR A 152 1.87 4.53 25.41
CA THR A 152 2.76 3.44 25.90
C THR A 152 3.40 2.63 24.77
N ALA A 153 2.95 2.80 23.53
CA ALA A 153 3.51 2.06 22.40
C ALA A 153 4.97 2.45 22.13
N ASP A 154 5.77 1.45 21.83
CA ASP A 154 7.16 1.64 21.42
C ASP A 154 7.25 2.54 20.17
N PRO A 155 8.24 3.43 20.06
CA PRO A 155 8.41 4.28 18.88
C PRO A 155 8.54 3.50 17.57
N LEU A 156 9.19 2.34 17.59
CA LEU A 156 9.32 1.49 16.40
C LEU A 156 7.96 0.92 15.97
N THR A 157 7.15 0.45 16.91
CA THR A 157 5.78 -0.01 16.65
C THR A 157 4.92 1.09 16.01
N LYS A 158 5.02 2.33 16.54
CA LYS A 158 4.32 3.48 15.92
C LYS A 158 4.78 3.73 14.49
N LEU A 159 6.08 3.64 14.24
CA LEU A 159 6.63 3.79 12.90
C LEU A 159 6.11 2.70 11.96
N HIS A 160 6.11 1.44 12.38
CA HIS A 160 5.60 0.33 11.58
C HIS A 160 4.13 0.52 11.19
N VAL A 161 3.28 0.90 12.15
CA VAL A 161 1.85 1.17 11.88
C VAL A 161 1.68 2.32 10.89
N ASN A 162 2.45 3.40 11.04
CA ASN A 162 2.36 4.52 10.10
C ASN A 162 2.80 4.14 8.68
N ILE A 163 3.87 3.36 8.55
CA ILE A 163 4.37 2.91 7.24
C ILE A 163 3.34 2.02 6.54
N ILE A 164 2.80 1.01 7.24
CA ILE A 164 1.82 0.12 6.63
C ILE A 164 0.52 0.86 6.30
N THR A 165 0.06 1.77 7.15
CA THR A 165 -1.11 2.58 6.88
C THR A 165 -0.94 3.42 5.61
N ALA A 166 0.22 4.04 5.40
CA ALA A 166 0.51 4.81 4.20
C ALA A 166 0.50 3.93 2.94
N ALA A 167 1.07 2.73 3.01
CA ALA A 167 1.07 1.78 1.90
C ALA A 167 -0.34 1.32 1.54
N GLU A 168 -1.14 0.92 2.53
CA GLU A 168 -2.53 0.48 2.32
C GLU A 168 -3.43 1.58 1.75
N GLN A 169 -3.33 2.80 2.26
CA GLN A 169 -4.10 3.92 1.73
C GLN A 169 -3.75 4.24 0.28
N GLN A 170 -2.48 4.17 -0.08
CA GLN A 170 -2.05 4.36 -1.47
C GLN A 170 -2.60 3.26 -2.38
N THR A 171 -2.55 2.02 -1.96
CA THR A 171 -3.05 0.87 -2.73
C THR A 171 -4.57 0.97 -2.90
N MET A 172 -5.30 1.26 -1.84
CA MET A 172 -6.75 1.49 -1.91
C MET A 172 -7.10 2.63 -2.88
N ASN A 173 -6.40 3.77 -2.78
CA ASN A 173 -6.61 4.91 -3.68
C ASN A 173 -6.30 4.55 -5.14
N TYR A 174 -5.26 3.76 -5.37
CA TYR A 174 -4.94 3.25 -6.70
C TYR A 174 -6.10 2.44 -7.27
N TYR A 175 -6.61 1.45 -6.54
CA TYR A 175 -7.72 0.61 -7.00
C TYR A 175 -8.99 1.41 -7.27
N MET A 176 -9.34 2.35 -6.41
CA MET A 176 -10.50 3.23 -6.61
C MET A 176 -10.40 4.06 -7.90
N ASN A 177 -9.20 4.47 -8.29
CA ASN A 177 -9.01 5.30 -9.46
C ASN A 177 -8.88 4.49 -10.76
N VAL A 178 -8.27 3.30 -10.74
CA VAL A 178 -7.98 2.56 -11.98
C VAL A 178 -9.08 1.59 -12.38
N SER A 179 -9.92 1.12 -11.46
CA SER A 179 -10.98 0.16 -11.75
C SER A 179 -11.93 0.63 -12.85
N SER A 180 -12.21 1.93 -12.90
CA SER A 180 -13.09 2.54 -13.93
C SER A 180 -12.48 2.56 -15.33
N PHE A 181 -11.17 2.43 -15.46
CA PHE A 181 -10.46 2.41 -16.74
C PHE A 181 -10.23 1.00 -17.28
N TYR A 182 -10.46 0.00 -16.46
CA TYR A 182 -10.32 -1.39 -16.90
C TYR A 182 -11.60 -1.87 -17.54
N THR A 183 -11.51 -2.26 -18.81
CA THR A 183 -12.70 -2.57 -19.65
C THR A 183 -13.02 -4.04 -19.74
N SER A 184 -12.10 -4.94 -19.40
CA SER A 184 -12.35 -6.37 -19.39
C SER A 184 -13.27 -6.79 -18.24
N GLU A 185 -13.99 -7.90 -18.44
CA GLU A 185 -14.85 -8.48 -17.39
C GLU A 185 -14.03 -8.90 -16.17
N ILE A 186 -12.83 -9.41 -16.38
CA ILE A 186 -11.91 -9.83 -15.32
C ILE A 186 -11.38 -8.63 -14.51
N GLY A 187 -11.15 -7.51 -15.18
CA GLY A 187 -10.60 -6.31 -14.54
C GLY A 187 -11.62 -5.50 -13.72
N ARG A 188 -12.89 -5.79 -13.83
CA ARG A 188 -13.96 -5.14 -13.06
C ARG A 188 -14.32 -5.87 -11.81
#